data_ee11b37ce5dede6e737a3deca03571d0
#
_entry.id   ee11b37ce5dede6e737a3deca03571d0
#
_cell.length_a   1.000
_cell.length_b   1.000
_cell.length_c   1.000
_cell.angle_alpha   90.00
_cell.angle_beta   90.00
_cell.angle_gamma   90.00
#
_symmetry.space_group_name_H-M   'P 1'
#
loop_
_entity.id
_entity.type
_entity.pdbx_description
1 polymer ?
#
loop_
_entity_poly.entity_id
_entity_poly.type
_entity_poly.pdbx_seq_one_letter_code
_entity_poly.pdbx_strand_id
1 'polypeptide(L)'
;MKKLLFFIXAIFLVTCDNGNDNVEGCLDTAACNYNADANVDDQSCEYAEENYDCEGXCVTDTDSDGICDENENTSWVFVANEGNYGASNGSVSMIDAAGNIFETEALGDVVQAVEVYEXKLIVLVNNSHMIKIFDITDDGLSMPGIEVSTGNSSPRDLTIVDGKIYFTNWNSQDVKVFDMFSYVIEESISVNGLPEDIVFDGQYLWVTMPHSDAYFSTGNSVAKIDVASXTVIETIEVGQGPQQIAIDNGEVYISRTFYSDTWETFHGATKIGDEVINENYGAGTPCGGSILKYENKVFRSFGGGISPMNTDLSLDSDNQIGSYDQSLVYHVEEINXNIWFGLTNYXDYNXVKVIDASGQEXGSYDVGINPGDFTYWAK
;
A
#
# COMPACT_ATOMS: atom_id res chain seq x y z
N MET A 1 -54.17 -89.38 -39.25
CA MET A 1 -53.50 -88.09 -39.37
C MET A 1 -52.11 -88.18 -38.70
N LYS A 2 -51.07 -88.31 -39.54
CA LYS A 2 -49.68 -88.46 -39.05
C LYS A 2 -49.05 -87.06 -38.90
N LYS A 3 -48.64 -86.68 -37.67
CA LYS A 3 -47.87 -85.47 -37.43
C LYS A 3 -46.39 -85.77 -37.72
N LEU A 4 -45.84 -85.05 -38.67
CA LEU A 4 -44.43 -85.11 -39.03
C LEU A 4 -43.65 -84.19 -38.13
N LEU A 5 -42.70 -84.69 -37.35
CA LEU A 5 -41.83 -83.91 -36.48
C LEU A 5 -40.53 -83.52 -37.23
N PHE A 6 -40.29 -82.22 -37.46
CA PHE A 6 -39.04 -81.74 -38.05
C PHE A 6 -38.02 -81.46 -36.94
N PHE A 7 -36.92 -82.18 -37.00
CA PHE A 7 -35.75 -81.90 -36.16
C PHE A 7 -34.86 -80.90 -36.89
N ILE A 8 -34.70 -79.68 -36.32
CA ILE A 8 -33.78 -78.74 -36.84
C ILE A 8 -32.47 -78.80 -36.01
N UNK A 9 -31.33 -79.13 -36.42
CA UNK A 9 -30.36 -79.16 -35.96
C UNK A 9 -29.77 -78.04 -35.85
N ALA A 10 -29.58 -77.50 -35.02
CA ALA A 10 -28.79 -76.30 -34.77
C ALA A 10 -27.29 -76.61 -34.92
N ILE A 11 -26.73 -76.07 -35.94
CA ILE A 11 -25.27 -76.11 -36.13
C ILE A 11 -24.72 -74.98 -35.29
N PHE A 12 -24.04 -75.25 -34.16
CA PHE A 12 -23.26 -74.31 -33.41
C PHE A 12 -21.95 -74.07 -34.16
N LEU A 13 -21.85 -72.87 -34.81
CA LEU A 13 -20.57 -72.37 -35.29
C LEU A 13 -19.83 -71.79 -34.11
N VAL A 14 -18.80 -72.42 -33.59
CA VAL A 14 -17.84 -71.88 -32.65
C VAL A 14 -16.92 -70.98 -33.48
N THR A 15 -17.17 -69.70 -33.44
CA THR A 15 -16.18 -68.72 -33.93
C THR A 15 -15.10 -68.60 -32.86
N CYS A 16 -13.88 -68.93 -33.17
CA CYS A 16 -12.71 -68.55 -32.38
C CYS A 16 -12.56 -67.01 -32.56
N ASP A 17 -13.05 -66.26 -31.60
CA ASP A 17 -12.77 -64.86 -31.49
C ASP A 17 -11.29 -64.77 -31.10
N ASN A 18 -10.46 -64.26 -31.98
CA ASN A 18 -9.07 -63.88 -31.63
C ASN A 18 -9.17 -62.55 -30.80
N GLY A 19 -9.34 -62.73 -29.50
CA GLY A 19 -9.61 -61.68 -28.56
C GLY A 19 -8.63 -60.52 -28.67
N ASN A 20 -9.02 -59.51 -29.43
CA ASN A 20 -8.56 -58.14 -29.25
C ASN A 20 -9.76 -57.44 -28.64
N ASP A 21 -10.00 -57.72 -27.37
CA ASP A 21 -11.04 -56.97 -26.66
C ASP A 21 -10.62 -55.49 -26.69
N ASN A 22 -11.39 -54.64 -27.36
CA ASN A 22 -11.20 -53.19 -27.34
C ASN A 22 -11.55 -52.74 -25.93
N VAL A 23 -10.53 -52.35 -25.18
CA VAL A 23 -10.70 -51.73 -23.89
C VAL A 23 -10.56 -50.20 -24.12
N GLU A 24 -11.66 -49.51 -24.01
CA GLU A 24 -11.71 -48.05 -24.17
C GLU A 24 -11.28 -47.37 -22.88
N GLY A 25 -10.60 -46.19 -23.00
CA GLY A 25 -10.15 -45.40 -21.87
C GLY A 25 -9.09 -44.41 -22.28
N CYS A 26 -8.66 -43.55 -21.33
CA CYS A 26 -7.60 -42.58 -21.54
C CYS A 26 -6.25 -43.25 -21.74
N LEU A 27 -5.56 -42.95 -22.84
CA LEU A 27 -4.24 -43.49 -23.19
C LEU A 27 -3.09 -42.57 -22.82
N ASP A 28 -3.34 -41.35 -22.32
CA ASP A 28 -2.30 -40.38 -21.97
C ASP A 28 -1.82 -40.65 -20.54
N THR A 29 -0.55 -41.02 -20.41
CA THR A 29 0.07 -41.32 -19.11
C THR A 29 0.17 -40.09 -18.18
N ALA A 30 -0.03 -38.87 -18.69
CA ALA A 30 -0.06 -37.65 -17.90
C ALA A 30 -1.45 -37.32 -17.34
N ALA A 31 -2.48 -38.05 -17.78
CA ALA A 31 -3.86 -37.82 -17.31
C ALA A 31 -4.10 -38.50 -15.97
N CYS A 32 -4.94 -37.91 -15.16
CA CYS A 32 -5.30 -38.44 -13.83
C CYS A 32 -6.06 -39.77 -13.92
N ASN A 33 -6.79 -39.96 -14.98
CA ASN A 33 -7.57 -41.17 -15.21
C ASN A 33 -6.95 -42.11 -16.28
N TYR A 34 -5.63 -42.06 -16.44
CA TYR A 34 -4.89 -42.93 -17.34
C TYR A 34 -5.26 -44.43 -17.09
N ASN A 35 -5.63 -45.15 -18.13
CA ASN A 35 -5.96 -46.57 -18.02
C ASN A 35 -4.92 -47.40 -18.77
N ALA A 36 -4.06 -48.10 -18.03
CA ALA A 36 -2.98 -48.92 -18.58
C ALA A 36 -3.50 -50.14 -19.35
N ASP A 37 -4.74 -50.57 -19.16
CA ASP A 37 -5.37 -51.71 -19.87
C ASP A 37 -6.08 -51.26 -21.14
N ALA A 38 -6.27 -49.95 -21.36
CA ALA A 38 -6.93 -49.43 -22.54
C ALA A 38 -6.04 -49.55 -23.76
N ASN A 39 -6.68 -49.89 -24.91
CA ASN A 39 -6.01 -49.96 -26.22
C ASN A 39 -6.75 -49.16 -27.30
N VAL A 40 -7.83 -48.48 -26.91
CA VAL A 40 -8.60 -47.56 -27.77
C VAL A 40 -8.85 -46.27 -26.96
N ASP A 41 -8.41 -45.15 -27.50
CA ASP A 41 -8.63 -43.84 -26.89
C ASP A 41 -10.11 -43.43 -27.02
N ASP A 42 -10.78 -43.26 -25.93
CA ASP A 42 -12.19 -42.82 -25.87
C ASP A 42 -12.34 -41.31 -25.63
N GLN A 43 -11.22 -40.58 -25.60
CA GLN A 43 -11.14 -39.12 -25.36
C GLN A 43 -11.66 -38.71 -23.96
N SER A 44 -11.54 -39.61 -22.99
CA SER A 44 -11.99 -39.37 -21.62
C SER A 44 -10.91 -38.82 -20.72
N CYS A 45 -9.71 -38.45 -21.26
CA CYS A 45 -8.59 -37.99 -20.43
C CYS A 45 -8.97 -36.78 -19.61
N GLU A 46 -8.72 -36.85 -18.30
CA GLU A 46 -8.89 -35.80 -17.33
C GLU A 46 -7.51 -35.42 -16.77
N TYR A 47 -7.23 -34.13 -16.64
CA TYR A 47 -5.94 -33.63 -16.16
C TYR A 47 -6.15 -32.84 -14.86
N ALA A 48 -5.13 -32.84 -14.01
CA ALA A 48 -5.13 -32.00 -12.84
C ALA A 48 -5.23 -30.51 -13.23
N GLU A 49 -5.79 -29.72 -12.38
CA GLU A 49 -5.77 -28.26 -12.52
C GLU A 49 -4.32 -27.75 -12.39
N GLU A 50 -4.04 -26.61 -12.98
CA GLU A 50 -2.70 -26.01 -12.92
C GLU A 50 -2.26 -25.87 -11.45
N ASN A 51 -1.06 -26.32 -11.14
CA ASN A 51 -0.43 -26.32 -9.81
C ASN A 51 -1.00 -27.36 -8.81
N TYR A 52 -1.96 -28.19 -9.24
CA TYR A 52 -2.48 -29.27 -8.40
C TYR A 52 -2.10 -30.64 -8.98
N ASP A 53 -2.01 -31.64 -8.12
CA ASP A 53 -1.85 -33.02 -8.53
C ASP A 53 -3.23 -33.68 -8.77
N CYS A 54 -3.21 -34.94 -9.18
CA CYS A 54 -4.45 -35.66 -9.50
C CYS A 54 -5.33 -35.95 -8.28
N GLU A 55 -4.82 -35.81 -7.11
CA GLU A 55 -5.54 -35.95 -5.84
C GLU A 55 -6.08 -34.62 -5.32
N GLY A 56 -5.74 -33.52 -6.02
CA GLY A 56 -6.14 -32.17 -5.64
C GLY A 56 -5.29 -31.48 -4.58
N UNK A 57 -4.17 -31.88 -4.39
CA UNK A 57 -3.28 -31.31 -3.56
C UNK A 57 -2.33 -30.53 -4.32
N CYS A 58 -1.91 -29.55 -3.64
CA CYS A 58 -0.92 -28.70 -4.29
C CYS A 58 0.36 -29.44 -4.63
N VAL A 59 0.91 -29.13 -5.77
CA VAL A 59 2.25 -29.63 -6.16
C VAL A 59 3.32 -29.03 -5.24
N THR A 60 3.17 -27.74 -4.88
CA THR A 60 4.01 -27.05 -3.90
C THR A 60 3.09 -26.24 -2.96
N ASP A 61 3.23 -26.43 -1.67
CA ASP A 61 2.47 -25.75 -0.61
C ASP A 61 3.42 -25.72 0.61
N THR A 62 4.23 -24.68 0.68
CA THR A 62 5.35 -24.61 1.63
C THR A 62 4.87 -24.39 3.07
N ASP A 63 3.81 -23.61 3.27
CA ASP A 63 3.29 -23.32 4.60
C ASP A 63 2.10 -24.20 4.99
N SER A 64 1.63 -25.05 4.07
CA SER A 64 0.58 -26.07 4.28
C SER A 64 -0.79 -25.44 4.64
N ASP A 65 -1.12 -24.30 4.03
CA ASP A 65 -2.43 -23.67 4.22
C ASP A 65 -3.50 -24.16 3.25
N GLY A 66 -3.09 -24.94 2.24
CA GLY A 66 -3.99 -25.53 1.24
C GLY A 66 -4.15 -24.68 -0.02
N ILE A 67 -3.42 -23.58 -0.13
CA ILE A 67 -3.31 -22.77 -1.35
C ILE A 67 -1.92 -23.05 -1.94
N CYS A 68 -1.87 -23.35 -3.22
CA CYS A 68 -0.55 -23.66 -3.82
C CYS A 68 0.31 -22.40 -3.89
N ASP A 69 1.60 -22.52 -3.59
CA ASP A 69 2.57 -21.41 -3.59
C ASP A 69 2.44 -20.51 -4.84
N GLU A 70 2.19 -21.12 -6.01
CA GLU A 70 2.08 -20.37 -7.27
C GLU A 70 0.71 -19.68 -7.45
N ASN A 71 -0.27 -20.00 -6.60
CA ASN A 71 -1.59 -19.37 -6.58
C ASN A 71 -1.76 -18.42 -5.40
N GLU A 72 -0.77 -18.29 -4.54
CA GLU A 72 -0.79 -17.35 -3.44
C GLU A 72 -0.84 -15.91 -3.95
N ASN A 73 -1.72 -15.15 -3.36
CA ASN A 73 -1.85 -13.73 -3.65
C ASN A 73 -0.83 -12.97 -2.77
N THR A 74 0.44 -13.03 -3.16
CA THR A 74 1.50 -12.37 -2.37
C THR A 74 1.23 -10.88 -2.29
N SER A 75 1.14 -10.37 -1.08
CA SER A 75 1.02 -8.94 -0.86
C SER A 75 1.75 -8.54 0.41
N TRP A 76 2.15 -7.27 0.44
CA TRP A 76 2.85 -6.68 1.58
C TRP A 76 2.28 -5.30 1.88
N VAL A 77 2.05 -5.04 3.15
CA VAL A 77 1.95 -3.66 3.63
C VAL A 77 3.29 -3.32 4.28
N PHE A 78 3.89 -2.23 3.82
CA PHE A 78 5.14 -1.71 4.37
C PHE A 78 4.81 -0.53 5.27
N VAL A 79 5.39 -0.53 6.47
CA VAL A 79 5.17 0.51 7.49
C VAL A 79 6.51 1.19 7.74
N ALA A 80 6.59 2.49 7.47
CA ALA A 80 7.76 3.30 7.84
C ALA A 80 7.72 3.55 9.35
N ASN A 81 8.69 3.02 10.06
CA ASN A 81 8.87 3.28 11.48
C ASN A 81 9.98 4.33 11.61
N GLU A 82 9.61 5.56 11.98
CA GLU A 82 10.58 6.66 12.01
C GLU A 82 11.75 6.39 12.96
N GLY A 83 11.47 5.68 14.06
CA GLY A 83 12.45 5.53 15.13
C GLY A 83 12.51 6.79 15.99
N ASN A 84 13.59 6.95 16.72
CA ASN A 84 13.83 8.13 17.57
C ASN A 84 14.88 9.02 16.91
N TYR A 85 14.57 10.29 16.77
CA TYR A 85 15.48 11.28 16.17
C TYR A 85 16.86 11.24 16.84
N GLY A 86 17.90 11.10 16.05
CA GLY A 86 19.29 11.03 16.49
C GLY A 86 19.73 9.64 16.95
N ALA A 87 18.84 8.65 16.92
CA ALA A 87 19.16 7.28 17.36
C ALA A 87 19.54 6.32 16.22
N SER A 88 19.29 6.71 14.99
CA SER A 88 19.54 5.88 13.79
C SER A 88 18.90 4.49 13.89
N ASN A 89 17.68 4.43 14.44
CA ASN A 89 16.93 3.18 14.65
C ASN A 89 15.61 3.13 13.90
N GLY A 90 15.45 3.92 12.84
CA GLY A 90 14.30 3.81 11.96
C GLY A 90 14.35 2.52 11.13
N SER A 91 13.21 1.92 10.87
CA SER A 91 13.08 0.61 10.20
C SER A 91 11.85 0.58 9.30
N VAL A 92 11.67 -0.53 8.57
CA VAL A 92 10.41 -0.82 7.87
C VAL A 92 9.87 -2.13 8.43
N SER A 93 8.61 -2.10 8.89
CA SER A 93 7.88 -3.34 9.19
C SER A 93 7.15 -3.78 7.92
N MET A 94 7.09 -5.09 7.69
CA MET A 94 6.46 -5.73 6.55
C MET A 94 5.37 -6.66 7.07
N ILE A 95 4.14 -6.48 6.61
CA ILE A 95 2.99 -7.31 7.03
C ILE A 95 2.49 -8.04 5.77
N ASP A 96 2.53 -9.38 5.80
CA ASP A 96 2.10 -10.19 4.66
C ASP A 96 0.58 -10.41 4.63
N ALA A 97 0.09 -11.08 3.60
CA ALA A 97 -1.35 -11.35 3.42
C ALA A 97 -1.94 -12.18 4.57
N ALA A 98 -1.13 -13.00 5.22
CA ALA A 98 -1.55 -13.83 6.36
C ALA A 98 -1.51 -13.08 7.70
N GLY A 99 -0.95 -11.86 7.71
CA GLY A 99 -0.80 -11.04 8.92
C GLY A 99 0.48 -11.33 9.69
N ASN A 100 1.44 -12.02 9.11
CA ASN A 100 2.76 -12.20 9.73
C ASN A 100 3.55 -10.91 9.60
N ILE A 101 4.36 -10.62 10.63
CA ILE A 101 5.11 -9.37 10.70
C ILE A 101 6.61 -9.68 10.63
N PHE A 102 7.30 -8.95 9.78
CA PHE A 102 8.76 -8.97 9.66
C PHE A 102 9.25 -7.53 9.78
N GLU A 103 10.45 -7.34 10.27
CA GLU A 103 11.01 -5.99 10.40
C GLU A 103 12.46 -5.99 9.91
N THR A 104 12.83 -4.97 9.16
CA THR A 104 14.20 -4.78 8.69
C THR A 104 15.11 -4.46 9.89
N GLU A 105 16.40 -4.67 9.74
CA GLU A 105 17.38 -4.01 10.60
C GLU A 105 17.24 -2.50 10.42
N ALA A 106 17.85 -1.71 11.31
CA ALA A 106 17.79 -0.26 11.25
C ALA A 106 18.28 0.25 9.88
N LEU A 107 17.48 1.06 9.22
CA LEU A 107 17.79 1.65 7.92
C LEU A 107 18.43 3.04 8.01
N GLY A 108 18.33 3.67 9.18
CA GLY A 108 18.94 4.97 9.41
C GLY A 108 18.17 5.82 10.41
N ASP A 109 18.46 7.12 10.40
CA ASP A 109 17.88 8.06 11.33
C ASP A 109 16.65 8.73 10.71
N VAL A 110 15.49 8.41 11.23
CA VAL A 110 14.15 8.83 10.82
C VAL A 110 13.79 8.28 9.42
N VAL A 111 13.21 7.06 9.41
CA VAL A 111 12.58 6.48 8.20
C VAL A 111 11.24 7.19 8.02
N GLN A 112 11.19 8.17 7.11
CA GLN A 112 10.13 9.18 7.06
C GLN A 112 8.96 8.80 6.17
N ALA A 113 9.25 8.23 5.00
CA ALA A 113 8.23 7.92 4.02
C ALA A 113 8.59 6.68 3.22
N VAL A 114 7.57 5.95 2.78
CA VAL A 114 7.69 4.75 1.95
C VAL A 114 6.71 4.82 0.79
N GLU A 115 7.13 4.37 -0.40
CA GLU A 115 6.25 4.29 -1.56
C GLU A 115 6.64 3.11 -2.44
N VAL A 116 5.65 2.43 -3.01
CA VAL A 116 5.87 1.31 -3.93
C VAL A 116 5.88 1.80 -5.38
N TYR A 117 6.88 1.37 -6.13
CA TYR A 117 6.94 1.55 -7.57
C TYR A 117 7.29 0.22 -8.24
N GLU A 118 6.34 -0.35 -8.88
CA GLU A 118 6.48 -1.69 -9.51
C GLU A 118 6.91 -2.74 -8.47
N UNK A 119 7.94 -3.20 -8.34
CA UNK A 119 8.51 -4.06 -7.60
C UNK A 119 9.45 -3.53 -6.74
N LYS A 120 9.40 -2.38 -6.49
CA LYS A 120 10.41 -1.74 -5.66
C LYS A 120 9.75 -0.98 -4.52
N LEU A 121 10.34 -1.06 -3.32
CA LEU A 121 10.01 -0.18 -2.21
C LEU A 121 11.04 0.95 -2.19
N ILE A 122 10.56 2.19 -2.23
CA ILE A 122 11.36 3.40 -2.06
C ILE A 122 11.18 3.85 -0.60
N VAL A 123 12.28 4.15 0.08
CA VAL A 123 12.28 4.58 1.48
C VAL A 123 13.07 5.89 1.58
N LEU A 124 12.44 6.94 2.11
CA LEU A 124 13.13 8.18 2.44
C LEU A 124 13.61 8.12 3.89
N VAL A 125 14.90 8.35 4.10
CA VAL A 125 15.49 8.39 5.44
C VAL A 125 15.93 9.83 5.71
N ASN A 126 15.10 10.54 6.47
CA ASN A 126 15.12 12.00 6.62
C ASN A 126 16.45 12.54 7.16
N ASN A 127 16.81 12.15 8.38
CA ASN A 127 17.99 12.71 9.05
C ASN A 127 19.29 12.02 8.63
N SER A 128 19.19 10.89 7.92
CA SER A 128 20.34 10.27 7.22
C SER A 128 20.52 10.84 5.81
N HIS A 129 19.58 11.63 5.33
CA HIS A 129 19.63 12.27 4.00
C HIS A 129 19.83 11.27 2.87
N MET A 130 19.00 10.21 2.85
CA MET A 130 19.15 9.08 1.93
C MET A 130 17.83 8.71 1.28
N ILE A 131 17.91 8.24 0.05
CA ILE A 131 16.88 7.39 -0.56
C ILE A 131 17.44 5.97 -0.51
N LYS A 132 16.62 5.02 -0.04
CA LYS A 132 16.94 3.60 -0.12
C LYS A 132 15.91 2.92 -0.99
N ILE A 133 16.35 1.96 -1.81
CA ILE A 133 15.47 1.27 -2.77
C ILE A 133 15.73 -0.22 -2.66
N PHE A 134 14.67 -0.98 -2.43
CA PHE A 134 14.73 -2.43 -2.24
C PHE A 134 13.84 -3.10 -3.29
N ASP A 135 14.30 -4.23 -3.84
CA ASP A 135 13.41 -5.08 -4.63
C ASP A 135 12.43 -5.80 -3.70
N ILE A 136 11.16 -5.82 -4.08
CA ILE A 136 10.11 -6.55 -3.37
C ILE A 136 10.06 -7.96 -3.96
N THR A 137 10.07 -8.96 -3.09
CA THR A 137 9.99 -10.38 -3.47
C THR A 137 8.86 -11.06 -2.70
N ASP A 138 8.59 -12.29 -3.03
CA ASP A 138 7.60 -13.09 -2.30
C ASP A 138 8.03 -13.31 -0.84
N ASP A 139 9.33 -13.23 -0.55
CA ASP A 139 9.89 -13.38 0.80
C ASP A 139 10.13 -12.03 1.52
N GLY A 140 9.64 -10.92 0.98
CA GLY A 140 9.86 -9.57 1.53
C GLY A 140 10.89 -8.76 0.74
N LEU A 141 11.65 -7.92 1.43
CA LEU A 141 12.60 -7.00 0.81
C LEU A 141 13.98 -7.66 0.58
N SER A 142 14.52 -7.50 -0.61
CA SER A 142 15.87 -7.97 -0.95
C SER A 142 16.92 -7.00 -0.41
N MET A 143 17.59 -7.41 0.66
CA MET A 143 18.59 -6.58 1.34
C MET A 143 19.99 -6.83 0.75
N PRO A 144 20.90 -5.84 0.73
CA PRO A 144 20.83 -4.51 1.38
C PRO A 144 20.17 -3.39 0.57
N GLY A 145 19.84 -3.60 -0.70
CA GLY A 145 19.23 -2.56 -1.54
C GLY A 145 20.22 -1.52 -2.07
N ILE A 146 19.68 -0.51 -2.73
CA ILE A 146 20.42 0.62 -3.31
C ILE A 146 20.31 1.81 -2.38
N GLU A 147 21.40 2.54 -2.17
CA GLU A 147 21.43 3.75 -1.35
C GLU A 147 21.90 4.93 -2.18
N VAL A 148 21.15 6.04 -2.12
CA VAL A 148 21.49 7.28 -2.84
C VAL A 148 21.42 8.45 -1.85
N SER A 149 22.52 9.20 -1.74
CA SER A 149 22.57 10.40 -0.90
C SER A 149 21.74 11.52 -1.52
N THR A 150 20.93 12.20 -0.71
CA THR A 150 20.15 13.37 -1.15
C THR A 150 20.90 14.69 -0.94
N GLY A 151 22.16 14.63 -0.52
CA GLY A 151 23.01 15.83 -0.38
C GLY A 151 22.65 16.71 0.82
N ASN A 152 22.40 16.11 1.97
CA ASN A 152 22.05 16.81 3.21
C ASN A 152 20.73 17.59 3.12
N SER A 153 19.75 17.05 2.36
CA SER A 153 18.52 17.78 2.04
C SER A 153 17.38 17.65 3.05
N SER A 154 17.39 16.65 3.93
CA SER A 154 16.29 16.28 4.84
C SER A 154 15.01 15.97 4.07
N PRO A 155 14.95 14.82 3.33
CA PRO A 155 13.76 14.46 2.57
C PRO A 155 12.58 14.17 3.49
N ARG A 156 11.35 14.59 3.06
CA ARG A 156 10.15 14.47 3.87
C ARG A 156 9.16 13.46 3.28
N ASP A 157 8.69 13.74 2.08
CA ASP A 157 7.64 12.96 1.45
C ASP A 157 7.91 12.83 -0.05
N LEU A 158 7.20 11.91 -0.73
CA LEU A 158 7.46 11.64 -2.14
C LEU A 158 6.18 11.24 -2.89
N THR A 159 6.21 11.51 -4.19
CA THR A 159 5.24 10.97 -5.13
C THR A 159 5.96 10.56 -6.40
N ILE A 160 5.37 9.63 -7.16
CA ILE A 160 6.02 9.07 -8.35
C ILE A 160 5.21 9.43 -9.60
N VAL A 161 5.88 10.03 -10.58
CA VAL A 161 5.27 10.39 -11.86
C VAL A 161 6.18 9.89 -12.98
N ASP A 162 5.67 9.00 -13.82
CA ASP A 162 6.36 8.49 -15.03
C ASP A 162 7.79 7.99 -14.74
N GLY A 163 7.96 7.23 -13.65
CA GLY A 163 9.25 6.63 -13.29
C GLY A 163 10.22 7.59 -12.64
N LYS A 164 9.75 8.76 -12.26
CA LYS A 164 10.55 9.74 -11.50
C LYS A 164 9.92 9.96 -10.13
N ILE A 165 10.77 10.02 -9.11
CA ILE A 165 10.37 10.36 -7.76
C ILE A 165 10.53 11.88 -7.58
N TYR A 166 9.45 12.53 -7.22
CA TYR A 166 9.44 13.93 -6.78
C TYR A 166 9.37 13.91 -5.26
N PHE A 167 10.37 14.47 -4.57
CA PHE A 167 10.40 14.41 -3.11
C PHE A 167 10.75 15.75 -2.50
N THR A 168 10.06 16.05 -1.40
CA THR A 168 10.19 17.32 -0.66
C THR A 168 11.38 17.27 0.28
N ASN A 169 11.99 18.44 0.53
CA ASN A 169 13.21 18.53 1.32
C ASN A 169 13.22 19.81 2.17
N TRP A 170 13.36 19.65 3.48
CA TRP A 170 13.37 20.81 4.39
C TRP A 170 14.68 21.61 4.32
N ASN A 171 15.84 20.93 4.42
CA ASN A 171 17.13 21.66 4.48
C ASN A 171 17.43 22.43 3.20
N SER A 172 17.07 21.88 2.05
CA SER A 172 17.34 22.52 0.76
C SER A 172 16.16 23.37 0.25
N GLN A 173 14.99 23.31 0.90
CA GLN A 173 13.79 24.10 0.56
C GLN A 173 13.42 23.90 -0.92
N ASP A 174 13.31 22.63 -1.32
CA ASP A 174 13.05 22.29 -2.71
C ASP A 174 12.27 20.98 -2.83
N VAL A 175 11.79 20.73 -4.04
CA VAL A 175 11.37 19.41 -4.50
C VAL A 175 12.46 18.93 -5.44
N LYS A 176 13.09 17.80 -5.12
CA LYS A 176 14.09 17.19 -5.99
C LYS A 176 13.41 16.14 -6.88
N VAL A 177 14.01 15.92 -8.05
CA VAL A 177 13.52 14.94 -9.03
C VAL A 177 14.60 13.86 -9.18
N PHE A 178 14.24 12.63 -8.84
CA PHE A 178 15.14 11.48 -8.89
C PHE A 178 14.61 10.51 -9.95
N ASP A 179 15.48 10.09 -10.85
CA ASP A 179 15.12 9.20 -11.93
C ASP A 179 15.36 7.74 -11.52
N MET A 180 14.31 6.92 -11.55
CA MET A 180 14.32 5.52 -11.11
C MET A 180 15.08 4.59 -12.08
N PHE A 181 15.38 5.05 -13.28
CA PHE A 181 16.10 4.27 -14.25
C PHE A 181 17.63 4.45 -14.10
N SER A 182 18.07 5.69 -13.93
CA SER A 182 19.49 6.03 -13.80
C SER A 182 20.00 6.07 -12.37
N TYR A 183 19.08 6.16 -11.38
CA TYR A 183 19.37 6.34 -9.95
C TYR A 183 20.12 7.64 -9.67
N VAL A 184 19.71 8.72 -10.36
CA VAL A 184 20.36 10.04 -10.23
C VAL A 184 19.32 11.10 -9.91
N ILE A 185 19.67 12.03 -9.00
CA ILE A 185 18.89 13.25 -8.79
C ILE A 185 19.21 14.20 -9.96
N GLU A 186 18.21 14.46 -10.78
CA GLU A 186 18.39 15.24 -12.03
C GLU A 186 18.11 16.72 -11.86
N GLU A 187 17.15 17.07 -11.01
CA GLU A 187 16.61 18.43 -10.91
C GLU A 187 16.29 18.80 -9.47
N SER A 188 16.17 20.10 -9.24
CA SER A 188 15.77 20.69 -7.97
C SER A 188 14.85 21.89 -8.26
N ILE A 189 13.64 21.86 -7.72
CA ILE A 189 12.62 22.88 -7.91
C ILE A 189 12.50 23.64 -6.60
N SER A 190 13.02 24.86 -6.54
CA SER A 190 12.98 25.67 -5.31
C SER A 190 11.54 26.06 -4.96
N VAL A 191 11.19 25.97 -3.68
CA VAL A 191 9.92 26.42 -3.14
C VAL A 191 10.16 27.48 -2.06
N ASN A 192 9.12 28.23 -1.72
CA ASN A 192 9.26 29.34 -0.76
C ASN A 192 8.75 28.91 0.62
N GLY A 193 9.49 28.00 1.27
CA GLY A 193 9.15 27.45 2.58
C GLY A 193 9.77 26.07 2.77
N LEU A 194 9.42 25.42 3.87
CA LEU A 194 9.85 24.04 4.15
C LEU A 194 8.74 23.10 3.66
N PRO A 195 8.97 22.41 2.51
CA PRO A 195 7.91 21.59 1.93
C PRO A 195 7.74 20.29 2.68
N GLU A 196 6.48 19.90 2.93
CA GLU A 196 6.12 18.69 3.68
C GLU A 196 5.57 17.61 2.74
N ASP A 197 4.28 17.59 2.50
CA ASP A 197 3.60 16.59 1.70
C ASP A 197 3.60 16.96 0.21
N ILE A 198 3.56 15.95 -0.67
CA ILE A 198 3.56 16.15 -2.11
C ILE A 198 2.64 15.12 -2.79
N VAL A 199 1.65 15.61 -3.54
CA VAL A 199 0.69 14.75 -4.23
C VAL A 199 0.53 15.18 -5.69
N PHE A 200 0.43 14.21 -6.59
CA PHE A 200 0.21 14.42 -8.03
C PHE A 200 -1.28 14.27 -8.36
N ASP A 201 -1.87 15.27 -9.01
CA ASP A 201 -3.31 15.24 -9.36
C ASP A 201 -3.60 14.68 -10.76
N GLY A 202 -2.56 14.19 -11.45
CA GLY A 202 -2.65 13.76 -12.85
C GLY A 202 -2.12 14.80 -13.82
N GLN A 203 -1.83 16.02 -13.34
CA GLN A 203 -1.28 17.11 -14.17
C GLN A 203 -0.24 17.91 -13.37
N TYR A 204 -0.54 18.25 -12.15
CA TYR A 204 0.30 19.11 -11.28
C TYR A 204 0.69 18.40 -10.01
N LEU A 205 1.81 18.81 -9.44
CA LEU A 205 2.17 18.45 -8.07
C LEU A 205 1.67 19.57 -7.14
N TRP A 206 1.12 19.16 -6.02
CA TRP A 206 0.68 20.04 -4.94
C TRP A 206 1.60 19.79 -3.75
N VAL A 207 2.16 20.85 -3.19
CA VAL A 207 3.19 20.74 -2.13
C VAL A 207 2.82 21.67 -1.00
N THR A 208 2.63 21.12 0.19
CA THR A 208 2.33 21.92 1.40
C THR A 208 3.60 22.48 2.02
N MET A 209 3.49 23.69 2.60
CA MET A 209 4.60 24.32 3.30
C MET A 209 4.13 24.77 4.70
N PRO A 210 4.21 23.86 5.71
CA PRO A 210 3.77 24.18 7.08
C PRO A 210 4.66 25.19 7.80
N HIS A 211 5.88 25.38 7.29
CA HIS A 211 6.84 26.34 7.85
C HIS A 211 7.36 27.25 6.73
N SER A 212 7.56 28.53 7.06
CA SER A 212 7.94 29.52 6.03
C SER A 212 9.43 29.45 5.67
N ASP A 213 10.31 29.61 6.65
CA ASP A 213 11.76 29.66 6.38
C ASP A 213 12.59 28.93 7.42
N ALA A 214 11.97 28.51 8.50
CA ALA A 214 12.61 27.78 9.59
C ALA A 214 11.56 26.94 10.31
N TYR A 215 11.99 25.92 10.99
CA TYR A 215 11.12 24.98 11.68
C TYR A 215 10.09 25.66 12.62
N PHE A 216 10.46 26.77 13.21
CA PHE A 216 9.59 27.46 14.17
C PHE A 216 8.78 28.61 13.55
N SER A 217 8.92 28.83 12.25
CA SER A 217 8.19 29.89 11.53
C SER A 217 6.98 29.30 10.83
N THR A 218 5.80 29.59 11.33
CA THR A 218 4.57 29.03 10.75
C THR A 218 4.42 29.43 9.28
N GLY A 219 4.19 28.44 8.43
CA GLY A 219 3.85 28.62 7.02
C GLY A 219 2.35 28.54 6.80
N ASN A 220 1.90 29.03 5.65
CA ASN A 220 0.49 29.05 5.28
C ASN A 220 0.32 29.00 3.76
N SER A 221 1.17 28.22 3.09
CA SER A 221 1.10 28.19 1.63
C SER A 221 1.21 26.79 1.04
N VAL A 222 0.75 26.67 -0.20
CA VAL A 222 0.82 25.46 -1.01
C VAL A 222 1.40 25.87 -2.36
N ALA A 223 2.41 25.17 -2.82
CA ALA A 223 2.97 25.37 -4.15
C ALA A 223 2.28 24.42 -5.14
N LYS A 224 1.95 24.95 -6.30
CA LYS A 224 1.47 24.16 -7.44
C LYS A 224 2.61 24.12 -8.47
N ILE A 225 3.04 22.93 -8.83
CA ILE A 225 4.21 22.71 -9.70
C ILE A 225 3.74 22.04 -10.98
N ASP A 226 4.15 22.57 -12.10
CA ASP A 226 3.94 21.94 -13.41
C ASP A 226 5.04 20.90 -13.63
N VAL A 227 4.64 19.64 -13.77
CA VAL A 227 5.57 18.52 -13.95
C VAL A 227 6.35 18.63 -15.26
N ALA A 228 5.69 19.10 -16.32
CA ALA A 228 6.31 19.17 -17.65
C ALA A 228 7.45 20.19 -17.72
N SER A 229 7.36 21.28 -16.96
CA SER A 229 8.38 22.33 -16.94
C SER A 229 9.31 22.33 -15.71
N UNK A 230 8.77 21.56 -14.63
CA UNK A 230 9.44 21.51 -13.50
C UNK A 230 9.53 22.74 -12.80
N THR A 231 8.49 23.59 -12.89
CA THR A 231 8.48 24.92 -12.25
C THR A 231 7.26 25.13 -11.37
N VAL A 232 7.44 25.92 -10.30
CA VAL A 232 6.32 26.41 -9.50
C VAL A 232 5.54 27.39 -10.38
N ILE A 233 4.29 27.09 -10.68
CA ILE A 233 3.42 27.95 -11.49
C ILE A 233 2.51 28.84 -10.64
N GLU A 234 2.30 28.44 -9.36
CA GLU A 234 1.46 29.21 -8.44
C GLU A 234 1.85 28.88 -6.99
N THR A 235 1.77 29.86 -6.11
CA THR A 235 1.82 29.67 -4.67
C THR A 235 0.52 30.22 -4.10
N ILE A 236 -0.23 29.36 -3.42
CA ILE A 236 -1.58 29.66 -2.94
C ILE A 236 -1.53 29.84 -1.43
N GLU A 237 -2.07 30.95 -0.96
CA GLU A 237 -2.17 31.20 0.49
C GLU A 237 -3.35 30.40 1.05
N VAL A 238 -3.11 29.67 2.14
CA VAL A 238 -4.06 28.82 2.82
C VAL A 238 -4.03 29.11 4.33
N GLY A 239 -4.74 28.35 5.11
CA GLY A 239 -4.64 28.47 6.58
C GLY A 239 -3.29 28.00 7.11
N GLN A 240 -2.95 28.40 8.33
CA GLN A 240 -1.68 28.07 8.97
C GLN A 240 -1.46 26.55 9.08
N GLY A 241 -0.22 26.12 8.88
CA GLY A 241 0.26 24.77 9.14
C GLY A 241 -0.30 23.71 8.19
N PRO A 242 -0.31 23.93 6.86
CA PRO A 242 -0.78 22.89 5.93
C PRO A 242 0.16 21.67 5.98
N GLN A 243 -0.43 20.47 6.11
CA GLN A 243 0.30 19.21 6.27
C GLN A 243 0.00 18.29 5.09
N GLN A 244 -0.87 17.30 5.28
CA GLN A 244 -1.16 16.26 4.31
C GLN A 244 -2.26 16.69 3.32
N ILE A 245 -2.20 16.10 2.12
CA ILE A 245 -3.07 16.43 0.98
C ILE A 245 -3.89 15.20 0.58
N ALA A 246 -5.18 15.42 0.31
CA ALA A 246 -6.01 14.47 -0.41
C ALA A 246 -6.69 15.18 -1.58
N ILE A 247 -6.84 14.50 -2.70
CA ILE A 247 -7.46 15.10 -3.89
C ILE A 247 -8.77 14.37 -4.19
N ASP A 248 -9.84 15.12 -4.34
CA ASP A 248 -11.13 14.56 -4.72
C ASP A 248 -11.85 15.46 -5.72
N ASN A 249 -12.25 14.88 -6.85
CA ASN A 249 -13.01 15.57 -7.90
C ASN A 249 -12.38 16.89 -8.37
N GLY A 250 -11.05 16.96 -8.39
CA GLY A 250 -10.30 18.14 -8.81
C GLY A 250 -10.17 19.23 -7.75
N GLU A 251 -10.68 19.01 -6.55
CA GLU A 251 -10.46 19.87 -5.39
C GLU A 251 -9.34 19.30 -4.53
N VAL A 252 -8.54 20.16 -3.92
CA VAL A 252 -7.40 19.78 -3.07
C VAL A 252 -7.77 20.03 -1.62
N TYR A 253 -7.76 18.99 -0.82
CA TYR A 253 -8.08 19.01 0.60
C TYR A 253 -6.77 18.87 1.38
N ILE A 254 -6.59 19.70 2.40
CA ILE A 254 -5.33 19.78 3.13
C ILE A 254 -5.61 19.73 4.62
N SER A 255 -4.98 18.81 5.33
CA SER A 255 -5.00 18.83 6.79
C SER A 255 -4.08 19.94 7.30
N ARG A 256 -4.43 20.52 8.45
CA ARG A 256 -3.60 21.57 9.06
C ARG A 256 -3.34 21.25 10.53
N THR A 257 -2.10 21.45 10.94
CA THR A 257 -1.67 21.41 12.34
C THR A 257 -0.83 22.69 12.59
N PHE A 258 -1.26 23.48 13.55
CA PHE A 258 -0.62 24.78 13.81
C PHE A 258 -0.60 25.08 15.31
N TYR A 259 0.20 26.06 15.69
CA TYR A 259 0.50 26.30 17.09
C TYR A 259 0.15 27.74 17.46
N SER A 260 -0.33 27.91 18.70
CA SER A 260 -0.52 29.24 19.30
C SER A 260 0.83 29.83 19.72
N ASP A 261 0.82 31.09 20.13
CA ASP A 261 2.01 31.74 20.68
C ASP A 261 2.50 31.08 21.98
N THR A 262 1.66 30.26 22.61
CA THR A 262 2.00 29.48 23.81
C THR A 262 2.27 28.02 23.51
N TRP A 263 2.44 27.67 22.22
CA TRP A 263 2.75 26.29 21.74
C TRP A 263 1.63 25.28 21.99
N GLU A 264 0.39 25.73 22.17
CA GLU A 264 -0.75 24.82 22.16
C GLU A 264 -1.03 24.40 20.71
N THR A 265 -1.28 23.12 20.49
CA THR A 265 -1.52 22.55 19.16
C THR A 265 -2.99 22.70 18.79
N PHE A 266 -3.25 23.10 17.56
CA PHE A 266 -4.59 23.22 16.97
C PHE A 266 -4.63 22.47 15.64
N HIS A 267 -5.82 21.97 15.28
CA HIS A 267 -6.08 21.28 14.03
C HIS A 267 -7.13 22.01 13.20
N GLY A 268 -7.04 21.81 11.90
CA GLY A 268 -8.03 22.32 10.96
C GLY A 268 -7.87 21.66 9.61
N ALA A 269 -8.54 22.22 8.61
CA ALA A 269 -8.39 21.81 7.22
C ALA A 269 -8.53 23.02 6.31
N THR A 270 -8.03 22.87 5.08
CA THR A 270 -8.21 23.79 3.97
C THR A 270 -8.71 23.02 2.76
N LYS A 271 -9.56 23.64 1.96
CA LYS A 271 -9.92 23.14 0.64
C LYS A 271 -9.59 24.21 -0.40
N ILE A 272 -8.90 23.82 -1.46
CA ILE A 272 -8.63 24.64 -2.63
C ILE A 272 -9.52 24.13 -3.77
N GLY A 273 -10.45 24.93 -4.21
CA GLY A 273 -11.33 24.69 -5.34
C GLY A 273 -11.53 26.02 -6.06
N ASP A 274 -12.79 26.37 -6.38
CA ASP A 274 -13.09 27.70 -6.94
C ASP A 274 -12.71 28.83 -5.97
N GLU A 275 -12.78 28.52 -4.66
CA GLU A 275 -12.33 29.42 -3.57
C GLU A 275 -11.51 28.62 -2.57
N VAL A 276 -10.68 29.31 -1.79
CA VAL A 276 -9.95 28.70 -0.67
C VAL A 276 -10.83 28.80 0.57
N ILE A 277 -11.18 27.64 1.14
CA ILE A 277 -12.00 27.56 2.35
C ILE A 277 -11.11 27.01 3.48
N ASN A 278 -11.20 27.61 4.67
CA ASN A 278 -10.45 27.16 5.85
C ASN A 278 -11.41 26.89 7.00
N GLU A 279 -11.21 25.80 7.73
CA GLU A 279 -11.96 25.46 8.93
C GLU A 279 -11.00 25.07 10.05
N ASN A 280 -11.31 25.45 11.29
CA ASN A 280 -10.53 25.14 12.47
C ASN A 280 -11.34 24.26 13.43
N TYR A 281 -10.79 23.12 13.85
CA TYR A 281 -11.48 22.15 14.69
C TYR A 281 -11.23 22.33 16.18
N GLY A 282 -10.20 23.08 16.55
CA GLY A 282 -9.83 23.31 17.93
C GLY A 282 -8.54 22.62 18.34
N ALA A 283 -8.32 22.52 19.64
CA ALA A 283 -7.09 21.98 20.21
C ALA A 283 -6.98 20.46 19.98
N GLY A 284 -5.75 19.99 19.80
CA GLY A 284 -5.45 18.59 19.57
C GLY A 284 -4.02 18.27 19.94
N THR A 285 -3.51 17.17 19.41
CA THR A 285 -2.13 16.70 19.64
C THR A 285 -1.22 17.08 18.47
N PRO A 286 0.10 17.11 18.66
CA PRO A 286 1.02 17.49 17.56
C PRO A 286 0.95 16.57 16.33
N CYS A 287 0.59 15.31 16.50
CA CYS A 287 0.56 14.34 15.41
C CYS A 287 -0.85 13.83 15.15
N GLY A 288 -1.01 12.94 14.17
CA GLY A 288 -2.29 12.30 13.83
C GLY A 288 -3.23 13.16 13.03
N GLY A 289 -2.70 14.14 12.33
CA GLY A 289 -3.49 15.05 11.50
C GLY A 289 -3.69 14.59 10.07
N SER A 290 -3.97 13.31 9.84
CA SER A 290 -4.08 12.72 8.50
C SER A 290 -5.36 13.15 7.77
N ILE A 291 -5.27 13.23 6.45
CA ILE A 291 -6.40 13.45 5.56
C ILE A 291 -6.32 12.41 4.45
N LEU A 292 -7.45 11.76 4.13
CA LEU A 292 -7.44 10.64 3.18
C LEU A 292 -8.77 10.57 2.44
N LYS A 293 -8.74 9.96 1.26
CA LYS A 293 -9.95 9.64 0.53
C LYS A 293 -10.39 8.22 0.91
N TYR A 294 -11.65 8.06 1.30
CA TYR A 294 -12.22 6.78 1.68
C TYR A 294 -13.68 6.75 1.22
N GLU A 295 -14.10 5.65 0.57
CA GLU A 295 -15.47 5.46 0.06
C GLU A 295 -16.04 6.68 -0.68
N ASN A 296 -15.24 7.29 -1.56
CA ASN A 296 -15.62 8.45 -2.38
C ASN A 296 -15.93 9.72 -1.56
N LYS A 297 -15.36 9.83 -0.37
CA LYS A 297 -15.40 11.04 0.47
C LYS A 297 -14.01 11.33 1.01
N VAL A 298 -13.79 12.57 1.37
CA VAL A 298 -12.56 12.95 2.09
C VAL A 298 -12.85 12.86 3.58
N PHE A 299 -11.95 12.21 4.30
CA PHE A 299 -11.97 12.05 5.75
C PHE A 299 -10.78 12.77 6.37
N ARG A 300 -10.95 13.23 7.59
CA ARG A 300 -9.92 13.88 8.39
C ARG A 300 -9.81 13.18 9.73
N SER A 301 -8.60 12.84 10.15
CA SER A 301 -8.40 12.26 11.49
C SER A 301 -8.47 13.36 12.56
N PHE A 302 -9.32 13.16 13.54
CA PHE A 302 -9.48 14.08 14.69
C PHE A 302 -10.28 13.34 15.75
N GLY A 303 -9.95 13.55 17.02
CA GLY A 303 -10.68 12.92 18.12
C GLY A 303 -10.49 11.40 18.24
N GLY A 304 -9.39 10.88 17.68
CA GLY A 304 -9.05 9.45 17.81
C GLY A 304 -9.61 8.54 16.73
N GLY A 305 -10.25 9.10 15.73
CA GLY A 305 -10.77 8.38 14.56
C GLY A 305 -10.67 9.24 13.31
N ILE A 306 -11.32 8.80 12.23
CA ILE A 306 -11.48 9.63 11.03
C ILE A 306 -12.95 9.96 10.85
N SER A 307 -13.25 11.19 10.47
CA SER A 307 -14.61 11.65 10.20
C SER A 307 -14.75 12.17 8.78
N PRO A 308 -15.85 11.87 8.08
CA PRO A 308 -16.07 12.45 6.76
C PRO A 308 -16.23 13.97 6.86
N MET A 309 -15.69 14.65 5.86
CA MET A 309 -15.75 16.11 5.80
C MET A 309 -16.98 16.56 5.01
N ASN A 310 -17.70 17.52 5.54
CA ASN A 310 -18.79 18.20 4.86
C ASN A 310 -18.24 19.22 3.84
N THR A 311 -19.10 19.76 3.00
CA THR A 311 -18.68 20.73 1.96
C THR A 311 -18.07 22.01 2.54
N ASP A 312 -18.44 22.36 3.77
CA ASP A 312 -17.88 23.52 4.51
C ASP A 312 -16.66 23.14 5.36
N LEU A 313 -16.18 21.91 5.21
CA LEU A 313 -15.05 21.29 5.92
C LEU A 313 -15.34 20.92 7.39
N SER A 314 -16.54 21.18 7.91
CA SER A 314 -16.88 20.67 9.25
C SER A 314 -16.85 19.14 9.24
N LEU A 315 -16.52 18.56 10.37
CA LEU A 315 -16.40 17.10 10.50
C LEU A 315 -17.75 16.50 10.92
N ASP A 316 -18.16 15.46 10.20
CA ASP A 316 -19.37 14.69 10.52
C ASP A 316 -19.02 13.65 11.60
N SER A 317 -18.98 14.10 12.85
CA SER A 317 -18.57 13.26 13.99
C SER A 317 -19.56 12.13 14.29
N ASP A 318 -20.81 12.23 13.82
CA ASP A 318 -21.81 11.15 14.01
C ASP A 318 -21.44 9.92 13.14
N ASN A 319 -20.65 10.12 12.10
CA ASN A 319 -20.17 9.06 11.20
C ASN A 319 -18.66 8.84 11.34
N GLN A 320 -18.09 9.15 12.51
CA GLN A 320 -16.68 8.88 12.79
C GLN A 320 -16.39 7.37 12.80
N ILE A 321 -15.30 6.96 12.18
CA ILE A 321 -14.81 5.59 12.16
C ILE A 321 -13.54 5.52 13.01
N GLY A 322 -13.52 4.62 14.00
CA GLY A 322 -12.42 4.51 14.96
C GLY A 322 -12.63 5.41 16.17
N SER A 323 -12.05 5.01 17.30
CA SER A 323 -12.21 5.73 18.56
C SER A 323 -11.02 5.47 19.50
N TYR A 324 -9.82 5.62 18.98
CA TYR A 324 -8.58 5.46 19.74
C TYR A 324 -8.33 6.69 20.61
N ASP A 325 -7.41 6.59 21.55
CA ASP A 325 -6.92 7.76 22.26
C ASP A 325 -6.21 8.67 21.23
N GLN A 326 -6.70 9.90 21.06
CA GLN A 326 -6.15 10.84 20.09
C GLN A 326 -4.64 11.07 20.29
N SER A 327 -4.16 11.01 21.54
CA SER A 327 -2.75 11.23 21.84
C SER A 327 -1.84 10.12 21.31
N LEU A 328 -2.40 8.96 20.96
CA LEU A 328 -1.65 7.84 20.39
C LEU A 328 -1.70 7.83 18.86
N VAL A 329 -2.68 8.49 18.22
CA VAL A 329 -2.81 8.45 16.76
C VAL A 329 -1.68 9.26 16.13
N TYR A 330 -0.83 8.58 15.38
CA TYR A 330 0.34 9.17 14.73
C TYR A 330 0.08 9.39 13.24
N HIS A 331 -0.46 8.37 12.57
CA HIS A 331 -0.74 8.40 11.14
C HIS A 331 -2.00 7.57 10.85
N VAL A 332 -2.74 7.93 9.80
CA VAL A 332 -3.90 7.14 9.34
C VAL A 332 -3.92 7.13 7.83
N GLU A 333 -4.14 5.94 7.26
CA GLU A 333 -4.19 5.77 5.81
C GLU A 333 -5.22 4.73 5.41
N GLU A 334 -5.65 4.74 4.15
CA GLU A 334 -6.55 3.74 3.57
C GLU A 334 -5.73 2.75 2.75
N ILE A 335 -5.89 1.46 3.06
CA ILE A 335 -5.29 0.38 2.26
C ILE A 335 -6.36 -0.72 2.08
N ASN A 336 -6.67 -0.98 0.89
CA ASN A 336 -7.59 -2.09 0.53
C ASN A 336 -8.92 -2.08 1.29
N UNK A 337 -9.39 -0.90 1.43
CA UNK A 337 -10.61 -0.69 1.96
C UNK A 337 -10.70 -0.66 3.39
N ASN A 338 -9.60 -0.85 3.91
CA ASN A 338 -9.54 -0.78 5.37
C ASN A 338 -8.81 0.50 5.78
N ILE A 339 -9.03 0.90 7.05
CA ILE A 339 -8.40 2.09 7.60
C ILE A 339 -7.30 1.62 8.56
N TRP A 340 -6.09 2.04 8.28
CA TRP A 340 -4.88 1.65 8.99
C TRP A 340 -4.43 2.81 9.89
N PHE A 341 -4.39 2.57 11.18
CA PHE A 341 -3.97 3.56 12.20
C PHE A 341 -2.58 3.21 12.73
N GLY A 342 -1.63 4.08 12.52
CA GLY A 342 -0.33 4.04 13.21
C GLY A 342 -0.50 4.67 14.58
N LEU A 343 -0.26 3.91 15.64
CA LEU A 343 -0.42 4.35 17.03
C LEU A 343 0.92 4.28 17.74
N THR A 344 1.27 5.32 18.50
CA THR A 344 2.52 5.34 19.28
C THR A 344 2.38 6.17 20.54
N ASN A 345 3.11 5.77 21.59
CA ASN A 345 3.37 6.62 22.76
C ASN A 345 4.81 7.16 22.74
N TYR A 346 5.47 6.99 21.60
CA TYR A 346 6.89 7.36 21.39
C TYR A 346 7.91 6.60 22.19
N UNK A 347 7.34 5.62 22.88
CA UNK A 347 8.21 4.87 23.66
C UNK A 347 8.19 3.43 23.28
N ASP A 348 7.31 2.80 23.97
CA ASP A 348 7.23 1.33 23.90
C ASP A 348 5.88 0.77 23.39
N TYR A 349 4.90 1.60 23.11
CA TYR A 349 3.63 1.23 22.49
C TYR A 349 3.63 1.74 21.05
N ASN A 350 3.78 0.82 20.14
CA ASN A 350 3.79 1.10 18.70
C ASN A 350 2.98 0.02 17.98
N UNK A 351 1.80 0.27 17.44
CA UNK A 351 0.92 -0.59 16.90
C UNK A 351 0.42 -0.06 15.66
N VAL A 352 0.18 -0.95 14.87
CA VAL A 352 -0.72 -0.64 13.75
C VAL A 352 -2.04 -1.35 13.98
N LYS A 353 -3.14 -0.60 13.92
CA LYS A 353 -4.50 -1.13 14.06
C LYS A 353 -5.24 -0.96 12.74
N VAL A 354 -5.90 -2.02 12.29
CA VAL A 354 -6.66 -2.03 11.04
C VAL A 354 -8.14 -2.18 11.37
N ILE A 355 -8.96 -1.28 10.86
CA ILE A 355 -10.41 -1.35 11.06
C ILE A 355 -11.14 -1.26 9.72
N ASP A 356 -12.30 -1.88 9.66
CA ASP A 356 -13.17 -1.82 8.48
C ASP A 356 -14.09 -0.58 8.54
N ALA A 357 -14.93 -0.43 7.52
CA ALA A 357 -15.88 0.69 7.40
C ALA A 357 -16.89 0.77 8.58
N SER A 358 -17.12 -0.34 9.29
CA SER A 358 -18.00 -0.35 10.46
C SER A 358 -17.27 0.03 11.76
N GLY A 359 -15.94 0.17 11.69
CA GLY A 359 -15.09 0.41 12.85
C GLY A 359 -14.69 -0.86 13.59
N GLN A 360 -14.96 -2.05 13.02
CA GLN A 360 -14.54 -3.32 13.61
C GLN A 360 -13.05 -3.57 13.30
N GLU A 361 -12.31 -3.98 14.33
CA GLU A 361 -10.87 -4.29 14.19
C GLU A 361 -10.68 -5.57 13.37
N UNK A 362 -9.85 -5.18 12.32
CA UNK A 362 -9.53 -6.06 11.47
C UNK A 362 -8.33 -6.64 11.66
N GLY A 363 -7.29 -6.07 12.18
CA GLY A 363 -5.90 -6.45 12.42
C GLY A 363 -5.24 -5.64 13.52
N SER A 364 -4.24 -6.20 14.16
CA SER A 364 -3.46 -5.53 15.19
C SER A 364 -2.02 -6.04 15.15
N TYR A 365 -1.06 -5.15 14.87
CA TYR A 365 0.32 -5.52 14.59
C TYR A 365 1.27 -4.68 15.43
N ASP A 366 2.16 -5.33 16.17
CA ASP A 366 3.26 -4.67 16.88
C ASP A 366 4.35 -4.34 15.84
N VAL A 367 4.72 -3.08 15.72
CA VAL A 367 5.66 -2.58 14.69
C VAL A 367 6.79 -1.78 15.35
N GLY A 368 7.69 -1.26 14.53
CA GLY A 368 8.76 -0.40 15.02
C GLY A 368 8.26 0.94 15.54
N ILE A 369 9.17 1.76 16.08
CA ILE A 369 8.84 2.99 16.79
C ILE A 369 8.33 4.07 15.83
N ASN A 370 7.18 4.68 16.18
CA ASN A 370 6.55 5.79 15.44
C ASN A 370 6.19 5.38 14.01
N PRO A 371 5.16 4.52 13.84
CA PRO A 371 4.69 4.14 12.50
C PRO A 371 4.02 5.34 11.82
N GLY A 372 4.74 5.98 10.90
CA GLY A 372 4.40 7.31 10.36
C GLY A 372 3.97 7.33 8.91
N ASP A 373 4.14 6.22 8.17
CA ASP A 373 3.74 6.18 6.77
C ASP A 373 3.58 4.72 6.32
N PHE A 374 2.66 4.48 5.39
CA PHE A 374 2.32 3.13 4.93
C PHE A 374 2.24 3.08 3.41
N THR A 375 2.56 1.91 2.83
CA THR A 375 2.30 1.67 1.42
C THR A 375 2.00 0.18 1.19
N TYR A 376 1.36 -0.13 0.06
CA TYR A 376 0.87 -1.48 -0.23
C TYR A 376 1.39 -1.97 -1.58
N TRP A 377 1.77 -3.25 -1.61
CA TRP A 377 2.16 -3.94 -2.83
C TRP A 377 1.41 -5.28 -2.92
N ALA A 378 0.98 -5.64 -4.12
CA ALA A 378 0.45 -6.96 -4.41
C ALA A 378 0.93 -7.43 -5.78
N LYS A 379 1.20 -8.74 -5.89
CA LYS A 379 1.64 -9.40 -7.12
C LYS A 379 0.49 -9.60 -8.11
#